data_5ad19ea26180ed37366e97723598413f
#
_entry.id   5ad19ea26180ed37366e97723598413f
#
_cell.length_a   1.000
_cell.length_b   1.000
_cell.length_c   1.000
_cell.angle_alpha   90.00
_cell.angle_beta   90.00
_cell.angle_gamma   90.00
#
_symmetry.space_group_name_H-M   'P 1'
#
loop_
_entity.id
_entity.type
_entity.pdbx_description
1 polymer ?
#
loop_
_entity_poly.entity_id
_entity_poly.type
_entity_poly.pdbx_seq_one_letter_code
_entity_poly.pdbx_strand_id
1 'polypeptide(L)'
;MPAPQNAFKAALKAGSPQIGCWVGLANAYAAEIAATAEFDWLLVDGEHAPNDLQSILEQVRVIEGSGSVPVARLPIGETWMIKQYLDAGVQNILVPMVESGDQARELVRAVQYPPHGVRGVGSSLARASRFAAIPDYLKTADEQICLLVQVENNNGMDALDDILATDVDGVFIGPADLAADMGHLGDANHPEVVAAVLDAIHRIVMAGKAAGILTLDPSLQRKCLDLGATFVATSIDVTLFAKAIRSAAVAGLSLLPDQTATGIAQTSAASKYLQQLCKHWSHKAEISFDGTQGSVSFPDGDRVTLTADATTLTVTATTGPRGDLRRWKQVIETHLIRFAFREDLSIDWTA
;
A
#
# COMPACT_ATOMS: atom_id res chain seq x y z
N MET A 1 21.74 -11.87 -33.78
CA MET A 1 21.75 -11.80 -32.30
C MET A 1 20.38 -12.24 -31.83
N PRO A 2 20.28 -13.03 -30.74
CA PRO A 2 19.00 -13.43 -30.15
C PRO A 2 18.31 -12.24 -29.43
N ALA A 3 17.05 -12.45 -29.02
CA ALA A 3 16.35 -11.55 -28.12
C ALA A 3 17.14 -11.33 -26.82
N PRO A 4 17.00 -10.17 -26.15
CA PRO A 4 17.65 -9.93 -24.87
C PRO A 4 17.29 -11.00 -23.85
N GLN A 5 18.28 -11.48 -23.10
CA GLN A 5 18.05 -12.46 -22.04
C GLN A 5 17.21 -11.84 -20.92
N ASN A 6 16.26 -12.62 -20.42
CA ASN A 6 15.42 -12.23 -19.30
C ASN A 6 16.00 -12.75 -17.98
N ALA A 7 16.73 -11.89 -17.28
CA ALA A 7 17.40 -12.24 -16.03
C ALA A 7 16.38 -12.58 -14.90
N PHE A 8 15.23 -11.90 -14.87
CA PHE A 8 14.18 -12.15 -13.88
C PHE A 8 13.57 -13.55 -14.09
N LYS A 9 13.17 -13.88 -15.32
CA LYS A 9 12.67 -15.22 -15.65
C LYS A 9 13.70 -16.31 -15.27
N ALA A 10 14.96 -16.07 -15.56
CA ALA A 10 16.05 -17.00 -15.21
C ALA A 10 16.19 -17.16 -13.69
N ALA A 11 16.11 -16.07 -12.92
CA ALA A 11 16.18 -16.10 -11.46
C ALA A 11 14.97 -16.87 -10.86
N LEU A 12 13.77 -16.59 -11.35
CA LEU A 12 12.56 -17.32 -10.92
C LEU A 12 12.68 -18.82 -11.19
N LYS A 13 13.14 -19.19 -12.38
CA LYS A 13 13.33 -20.60 -12.77
C LYS A 13 14.42 -21.29 -11.93
N ALA A 14 15.41 -20.53 -11.46
CA ALA A 14 16.45 -21.05 -10.57
C ALA A 14 16.00 -21.13 -9.10
N GLY A 15 14.79 -20.69 -8.77
CA GLY A 15 14.29 -20.63 -7.39
C GLY A 15 14.97 -19.54 -6.55
N SER A 16 15.60 -18.54 -7.19
CA SER A 16 16.27 -17.44 -6.48
C SER A 16 15.26 -16.40 -6.06
N PRO A 17 15.11 -16.12 -4.74
CA PRO A 17 14.18 -15.10 -4.27
C PRO A 17 14.52 -13.70 -4.84
N GLN A 18 13.50 -12.98 -5.29
CA GLN A 18 13.56 -11.64 -5.85
C GLN A 18 12.66 -10.72 -5.03
N ILE A 19 13.21 -9.66 -4.48
CA ILE A 19 12.48 -8.68 -3.70
C ILE A 19 12.11 -7.47 -4.55
N GLY A 20 10.85 -7.11 -4.57
CA GLY A 20 10.34 -6.05 -5.43
C GLY A 20 9.55 -4.95 -4.73
N CYS A 21 9.26 -3.92 -5.51
CA CYS A 21 8.41 -2.82 -5.11
C CYS A 21 7.35 -2.55 -6.18
N TRP A 22 6.15 -2.21 -5.73
CA TRP A 22 5.04 -1.78 -6.58
C TRP A 22 5.16 -0.30 -6.91
N VAL A 23 5.06 0.06 -8.20
CA VAL A 23 5.22 1.43 -8.70
C VAL A 23 3.88 1.90 -9.27
N GLY A 24 3.18 2.72 -8.49
CA GLY A 24 1.84 3.23 -8.78
C GLY A 24 1.76 4.75 -8.95
N LEU A 25 2.88 5.49 -8.82
CA LEU A 25 2.89 6.96 -9.01
C LEU A 25 2.72 7.39 -10.48
N ALA A 26 2.72 6.44 -11.42
CA ALA A 26 2.47 6.64 -12.85
C ALA A 26 3.35 7.74 -13.49
N ASN A 27 4.61 7.82 -13.07
CA ASN A 27 5.54 8.85 -13.52
C ASN A 27 6.96 8.30 -13.64
N ALA A 28 7.63 8.54 -14.79
CA ALA A 28 8.96 8.03 -15.06
C ALA A 28 10.03 8.57 -14.07
N TYR A 29 9.90 9.82 -13.60
CA TYR A 29 10.82 10.38 -12.61
C TYR A 29 10.68 9.72 -11.24
N ALA A 30 9.45 9.38 -10.83
CA ALA A 30 9.22 8.61 -9.62
C ALA A 30 9.76 7.18 -9.74
N ALA A 31 9.56 6.54 -10.91
CA ALA A 31 10.12 5.22 -11.19
C ALA A 31 11.67 5.22 -11.16
N GLU A 32 12.32 6.31 -11.65
CA GLU A 32 13.77 6.48 -11.57
C GLU A 32 14.25 6.56 -10.12
N ILE A 33 13.53 7.29 -9.25
CA ILE A 33 13.85 7.32 -7.82
C ILE A 33 13.73 5.92 -7.21
N ALA A 34 12.64 5.20 -7.50
CA ALA A 34 12.46 3.83 -7.02
C ALA A 34 13.56 2.88 -7.51
N ALA A 35 14.03 3.06 -8.75
CA ALA A 35 15.09 2.27 -9.37
C ALA A 35 16.47 2.47 -8.71
N THR A 36 16.67 3.54 -7.92
CA THR A 36 17.89 3.74 -7.13
C THR A 36 17.90 2.96 -5.81
N ALA A 37 16.81 2.30 -5.45
CA ALA A 37 16.68 1.60 -4.17
C ALA A 37 17.14 0.13 -4.22
N GLU A 38 17.71 -0.31 -5.34
CA GLU A 38 18.32 -1.64 -5.52
C GLU A 38 17.36 -2.82 -5.30
N PHE A 39 16.04 -2.61 -5.55
CA PHE A 39 15.12 -3.73 -5.65
C PHE A 39 15.47 -4.61 -6.85
N ASP A 40 15.33 -5.94 -6.72
CA ASP A 40 15.57 -6.86 -7.84
C ASP A 40 14.60 -6.58 -8.99
N TRP A 41 13.36 -6.22 -8.69
CA TRP A 41 12.33 -5.90 -9.68
C TRP A 41 11.41 -4.78 -9.21
N LEU A 42 10.87 -4.05 -10.20
CA LEU A 42 9.89 -2.98 -9.99
C LEU A 42 8.67 -3.25 -10.87
N LEU A 43 7.49 -3.33 -10.27
CA LEU A 43 6.25 -3.54 -11.02
C LEU A 43 5.56 -2.22 -11.32
N VAL A 44 5.48 -1.89 -12.60
CA VAL A 44 4.69 -0.75 -13.10
C VAL A 44 3.23 -1.20 -13.23
N ASP A 45 2.37 -0.58 -12.45
CA ASP A 45 0.96 -0.97 -12.34
C ASP A 45 0.10 -0.31 -13.42
N GLY A 46 -0.44 -1.11 -14.34
CA GLY A 46 -1.38 -0.67 -15.36
C GLY A 46 -2.85 -0.86 -14.98
N GLU A 47 -3.15 -1.49 -13.85
CA GLU A 47 -4.53 -1.79 -13.43
C GLU A 47 -5.07 -0.74 -12.44
N HIS A 48 -4.40 -0.54 -11.31
CA HIS A 48 -4.87 0.35 -10.24
C HIS A 48 -4.13 1.69 -10.15
N ALA A 49 -3.16 1.93 -11.04
CA ALA A 49 -2.53 3.24 -11.20
C ALA A 49 -3.01 3.92 -12.50
N PRO A 50 -2.97 5.26 -12.58
CA PRO A 50 -3.43 6.00 -13.76
C PRO A 50 -2.41 5.94 -14.90
N ASN A 51 -1.99 4.73 -15.28
CA ASN A 51 -1.06 4.45 -16.35
C ASN A 51 -1.78 4.12 -17.65
N ASP A 52 -1.16 4.50 -18.77
CA ASP A 52 -1.45 4.01 -20.12
C ASP A 52 -0.18 3.34 -20.69
N LEU A 53 -0.29 2.78 -21.91
CA LEU A 53 0.86 2.11 -22.53
C LEU A 53 2.07 3.04 -22.71
N GLN A 54 1.85 4.33 -22.95
CA GLN A 54 2.93 5.29 -23.14
C GLN A 54 3.66 5.58 -21.83
N SER A 55 2.92 5.87 -20.76
CA SER A 55 3.50 6.11 -19.43
C SER A 55 4.20 4.87 -18.88
N ILE A 56 3.68 3.67 -19.17
CA ILE A 56 4.34 2.40 -18.83
C ILE A 56 5.66 2.26 -19.59
N LEU A 57 5.66 2.52 -20.89
CA LEU A 57 6.89 2.47 -21.71
C LEU A 57 7.97 3.42 -21.17
N GLU A 58 7.60 4.62 -20.77
CA GLU A 58 8.54 5.60 -20.20
C GLU A 58 9.17 5.08 -18.89
N GLN A 59 8.36 4.54 -18.00
CA GLN A 59 8.84 3.96 -16.73
C GLN A 59 9.70 2.71 -16.96
N VAL A 60 9.29 1.80 -17.84
CA VAL A 60 10.06 0.62 -18.20
C VAL A 60 11.46 1.00 -18.71
N ARG A 61 11.56 2.01 -19.58
CA ARG A 61 12.85 2.49 -20.12
C ARG A 61 13.79 2.99 -19.04
N VAL A 62 13.23 3.68 -18.04
CA VAL A 62 14.03 4.19 -16.92
C VAL A 62 14.50 3.03 -16.03
N ILE A 63 13.61 2.11 -15.70
CA ILE A 63 13.94 0.94 -14.86
C ILE A 63 14.97 0.04 -15.55
N GLU A 64 14.85 -0.22 -16.86
CA GLU A 64 15.84 -1.00 -17.64
C GLU A 64 17.26 -0.38 -17.60
N GLY A 65 17.37 0.92 -17.37
CA GLY A 65 18.65 1.62 -17.22
C GLY A 65 19.29 1.47 -15.84
N SER A 66 18.64 0.81 -14.92
CA SER A 66 19.08 0.58 -13.53
C SER A 66 19.51 -0.88 -13.31
N GLY A 67 19.74 -1.26 -12.04
CA GLY A 67 19.96 -2.65 -11.64
C GLY A 67 18.66 -3.46 -11.47
N SER A 68 17.50 -2.79 -11.41
CA SER A 68 16.20 -3.44 -11.23
C SER A 68 15.62 -3.92 -12.56
N VAL A 69 14.78 -4.98 -12.51
CA VAL A 69 14.09 -5.48 -13.70
C VAL A 69 12.64 -4.98 -13.72
N PRO A 70 12.16 -4.40 -14.84
CA PRO A 70 10.78 -3.98 -14.94
C PRO A 70 9.83 -5.18 -15.13
N VAL A 71 8.74 -5.18 -14.38
CA VAL A 71 7.55 -6.02 -14.56
C VAL A 71 6.38 -5.08 -14.82
N ALA A 72 5.46 -5.39 -15.72
CA ALA A 72 4.26 -4.58 -15.89
C ALA A 72 3.02 -5.41 -15.60
N ARG A 73 2.13 -4.89 -14.74
CA ARG A 73 0.80 -5.46 -14.57
C ARG A 73 -0.13 -4.83 -15.61
N LEU A 74 -0.78 -5.68 -16.39
CA LEU A 74 -1.77 -5.26 -17.37
C LEU A 74 -3.09 -4.94 -16.66
N PRO A 75 -3.91 -4.03 -17.22
CA PRO A 75 -5.27 -3.83 -16.68
C PRO A 75 -6.19 -5.02 -16.91
N ILE A 76 -5.94 -5.81 -17.96
CA ILE A 76 -6.71 -7.00 -18.31
C ILE A 76 -5.92 -7.90 -19.28
N GLY A 77 -6.19 -9.20 -19.29
CA GLY A 77 -5.50 -10.21 -20.11
C GLY A 77 -5.96 -10.32 -21.56
N GLU A 78 -6.22 -9.19 -22.24
CA GLU A 78 -6.62 -9.21 -23.66
C GLU A 78 -5.43 -9.39 -24.62
N THR A 79 -5.57 -10.31 -25.57
CA THR A 79 -4.49 -10.66 -26.54
C THR A 79 -3.91 -9.42 -27.24
N TRP A 80 -4.73 -8.46 -27.63
CA TRP A 80 -4.25 -7.25 -28.30
C TRP A 80 -3.43 -6.36 -27.39
N MET A 81 -3.78 -6.29 -26.11
CA MET A 81 -3.08 -5.51 -25.09
C MET A 81 -1.74 -6.16 -24.74
N ILE A 82 -1.73 -7.47 -24.49
CA ILE A 82 -0.50 -8.26 -24.29
C ILE A 82 0.48 -8.00 -25.42
N LYS A 83 0.02 -8.07 -26.67
CA LYS A 83 0.85 -7.78 -27.86
C LYS A 83 1.48 -6.39 -27.79
N GLN A 84 0.72 -5.36 -27.43
CA GLN A 84 1.23 -3.98 -27.37
C GLN A 84 2.31 -3.83 -26.28
N TYR A 85 2.11 -4.42 -25.09
CA TYR A 85 3.10 -4.40 -24.02
C TYR A 85 4.39 -5.12 -24.44
N LEU A 86 4.27 -6.32 -25.02
CA LEU A 86 5.42 -7.07 -25.51
C LEU A 86 6.17 -6.33 -26.66
N ASP A 87 5.44 -5.66 -27.56
CA ASP A 87 6.05 -4.86 -28.64
C ASP A 87 6.71 -3.58 -28.11
N ALA A 88 6.20 -3.00 -27.03
CA ALA A 88 6.83 -1.91 -26.29
C ALA A 88 8.14 -2.35 -25.60
N GLY A 89 8.40 -3.66 -25.50
CA GLY A 89 9.64 -4.23 -24.94
C GLY A 89 9.52 -4.77 -23.53
N VAL A 90 8.31 -4.79 -22.95
CA VAL A 90 8.07 -5.43 -21.65
C VAL A 90 8.27 -6.93 -21.78
N GLN A 91 9.26 -7.51 -21.10
CA GLN A 91 9.49 -8.95 -21.11
C GLN A 91 8.77 -9.70 -19.98
N ASN A 92 8.44 -9.00 -18.89
CA ASN A 92 7.80 -9.58 -17.70
C ASN A 92 6.42 -8.94 -17.52
N ILE A 93 5.37 -9.72 -17.71
CA ILE A 93 3.99 -9.26 -17.57
C ILE A 93 3.28 -10.03 -16.47
N LEU A 94 2.45 -9.30 -15.71
CA LEU A 94 1.53 -9.84 -14.73
C LEU A 94 0.10 -9.59 -15.21
N VAL A 95 -0.69 -10.65 -15.37
CA VAL A 95 -2.09 -10.55 -15.81
C VAL A 95 -3.01 -10.80 -14.62
N PRO A 96 -3.86 -9.83 -14.23
CA PRO A 96 -4.75 -9.95 -13.08
C PRO A 96 -5.97 -10.83 -13.38
N MET A 97 -6.71 -11.21 -12.32
CA MET A 97 -8.03 -11.84 -12.36
C MET A 97 -8.07 -13.11 -13.20
N VAL A 98 -7.09 -13.99 -13.03
CA VAL A 98 -7.07 -15.30 -13.73
C VAL A 98 -7.82 -16.33 -12.90
N GLU A 99 -8.91 -16.86 -13.47
CA GLU A 99 -9.91 -17.68 -12.77
C GLU A 99 -10.03 -19.12 -13.30
N SER A 100 -9.28 -19.48 -14.34
CA SER A 100 -9.34 -20.82 -14.92
C SER A 100 -8.07 -21.23 -15.65
N GLY A 101 -7.87 -22.55 -15.79
CA GLY A 101 -6.81 -23.11 -16.61
C GLY A 101 -6.97 -22.80 -18.10
N ASP A 102 -8.22 -22.69 -18.61
CA ASP A 102 -8.48 -22.29 -19.99
C ASP A 102 -8.02 -20.87 -20.26
N GLN A 103 -8.37 -19.93 -19.39
CA GLN A 103 -7.87 -18.54 -19.48
C GLN A 103 -6.34 -18.50 -19.44
N ALA A 104 -5.71 -19.25 -18.53
CA ALA A 104 -4.26 -19.32 -18.45
C ALA A 104 -3.63 -19.86 -19.75
N ARG A 105 -4.23 -20.89 -20.38
CA ARG A 105 -3.80 -21.42 -21.70
C ARG A 105 -3.92 -20.37 -22.80
N GLU A 106 -5.00 -19.58 -22.82
CA GLU A 106 -5.17 -18.50 -23.79
C GLU A 106 -4.10 -17.42 -23.60
N LEU A 107 -3.76 -17.06 -22.37
CA LEU A 107 -2.68 -16.12 -22.06
C LEU A 107 -1.31 -16.61 -22.50
N VAL A 108 -1.01 -17.90 -22.27
CA VAL A 108 0.22 -18.54 -22.78
C VAL A 108 0.31 -18.42 -24.30
N ARG A 109 -0.78 -18.68 -25.01
CA ARG A 109 -0.80 -18.51 -26.47
C ARG A 109 -0.67 -17.06 -26.91
N ALA A 110 -1.19 -16.11 -26.14
CA ALA A 110 -1.15 -14.69 -26.44
C ALA A 110 0.30 -14.10 -26.38
N VAL A 111 1.18 -14.71 -25.60
CA VAL A 111 2.60 -14.27 -25.50
C VAL A 111 3.52 -14.93 -26.51
N GLN A 112 3.06 -15.97 -27.20
CA GLN A 112 3.85 -16.75 -28.16
C GLN A 112 3.48 -16.43 -29.61
N TYR A 113 4.50 -16.45 -30.50
CA TYR A 113 4.30 -16.31 -31.93
C TYR A 113 3.71 -17.59 -32.57
N PRO A 114 3.01 -17.49 -33.71
CA PRO A 114 2.64 -18.64 -34.49
C PRO A 114 3.86 -19.49 -34.90
N PRO A 115 3.74 -20.83 -34.99
CA PRO A 115 2.53 -21.62 -34.92
C PRO A 115 2.10 -22.00 -33.48
N HIS A 116 2.91 -21.72 -32.45
CA HIS A 116 2.67 -22.13 -31.06
C HIS A 116 1.62 -21.25 -30.35
N GLY A 117 1.52 -20.00 -30.76
CA GLY A 117 0.58 -19.03 -30.18
C GLY A 117 -0.11 -18.15 -31.21
N VAL A 118 -0.61 -17.01 -30.72
CA VAL A 118 -1.41 -16.04 -31.51
C VAL A 118 -0.87 -14.61 -31.44
N ARG A 119 0.33 -14.40 -30.89
CA ARG A 119 0.98 -13.09 -30.86
C ARG A 119 1.15 -12.54 -32.28
N GLY A 120 0.62 -11.34 -32.56
CA GLY A 120 0.76 -10.72 -33.87
C GLY A 120 2.21 -10.34 -34.20
N VAL A 121 2.61 -10.54 -35.44
CA VAL A 121 3.98 -10.30 -35.92
C VAL A 121 4.13 -8.85 -36.38
N GLY A 122 4.75 -8.01 -35.56
CA GLY A 122 5.02 -6.59 -35.85
C GLY A 122 6.45 -6.17 -35.58
N SER A 123 7.39 -7.12 -35.58
CA SER A 123 8.77 -6.93 -35.11
C SER A 123 9.52 -5.79 -35.80
N SER A 124 9.25 -5.48 -37.07
CA SER A 124 9.91 -4.38 -37.78
C SER A 124 9.60 -2.99 -37.22
N LEU A 125 8.49 -2.84 -36.53
CA LEU A 125 8.04 -1.59 -35.90
C LEU A 125 8.27 -1.59 -34.39
N ALA A 126 8.49 -2.76 -33.81
CA ALA A 126 8.50 -2.95 -32.38
C ALA A 126 9.82 -2.53 -31.70
N ARG A 127 9.72 -1.82 -30.57
CA ARG A 127 10.87 -1.51 -29.73
C ARG A 127 11.56 -2.79 -29.22
N ALA A 128 10.78 -3.82 -28.91
CA ALA A 128 11.27 -5.11 -28.41
C ALA A 128 12.35 -5.73 -29.30
N SER A 129 12.23 -5.61 -30.62
CA SER A 129 13.25 -6.07 -31.59
C SER A 129 14.36 -5.04 -31.87
N ARG A 130 14.36 -3.90 -31.15
CA ARG A 130 15.16 -2.70 -31.46
C ARG A 130 14.93 -2.24 -32.89
N PHE A 131 13.66 -2.17 -33.30
CA PHE A 131 13.23 -1.74 -34.64
C PHE A 131 13.90 -2.57 -35.76
N ALA A 132 13.81 -3.89 -35.63
CA ALA A 132 14.42 -4.89 -36.50
C ALA A 132 15.98 -4.98 -36.43
N ALA A 133 16.63 -4.30 -35.50
CA ALA A 133 18.08 -4.43 -35.33
C ALA A 133 18.52 -5.76 -34.70
N ILE A 134 17.58 -6.57 -34.17
CA ILE A 134 17.80 -7.92 -33.66
C ILE A 134 17.33 -8.95 -34.71
N PRO A 135 18.21 -9.54 -35.50
CA PRO A 135 17.83 -10.39 -36.65
C PRO A 135 17.04 -11.66 -36.25
N ASP A 136 17.39 -12.26 -35.11
CA ASP A 136 16.78 -13.52 -34.64
C ASP A 136 15.67 -13.29 -33.63
N TYR A 137 15.16 -12.07 -33.45
CA TYR A 137 14.16 -11.73 -32.43
C TYR A 137 12.94 -12.67 -32.48
N LEU A 138 12.33 -12.81 -33.64
CA LEU A 138 11.12 -13.64 -33.82
C LEU A 138 11.33 -15.13 -33.48
N LYS A 139 12.58 -15.61 -33.57
CA LYS A 139 12.90 -17.02 -33.31
C LYS A 139 13.22 -17.30 -31.85
N THR A 140 13.54 -16.25 -31.08
CA THR A 140 14.10 -16.41 -29.74
C THR A 140 13.31 -15.61 -28.67
N ALA A 141 12.36 -14.78 -29.07
CA ALA A 141 11.64 -13.90 -28.15
C ALA A 141 10.74 -14.66 -27.18
N ASP A 142 10.03 -15.69 -27.64
CA ASP A 142 9.07 -16.43 -26.82
C ASP A 142 9.72 -17.04 -25.56
N GLU A 143 10.96 -17.52 -25.69
CA GLU A 143 11.73 -18.07 -24.56
C GLU A 143 12.07 -17.02 -23.50
N GLN A 144 12.08 -15.74 -23.89
CA GLN A 144 12.48 -14.63 -23.03
C GLN A 144 11.28 -13.85 -22.45
N ILE A 145 10.06 -14.23 -22.75
CA ILE A 145 8.87 -13.65 -22.11
C ILE A 145 8.57 -14.40 -20.82
N CYS A 146 8.38 -13.66 -19.74
CA CYS A 146 7.91 -14.16 -18.45
C CYS A 146 6.44 -13.79 -18.28
N LEU A 147 5.58 -14.81 -18.32
CA LEU A 147 4.15 -14.68 -18.07
C LEU A 147 3.83 -15.07 -16.65
N LEU A 148 3.42 -14.09 -15.86
CA LEU A 148 2.89 -14.26 -14.52
C LEU A 148 1.39 -14.04 -14.54
N VAL A 149 0.63 -14.85 -13.81
CA VAL A 149 -0.82 -14.69 -13.68
C VAL A 149 -1.19 -14.44 -12.22
N GLN A 150 -2.17 -13.57 -11.98
CA GLN A 150 -2.60 -13.22 -10.64
C GLN A 150 -3.92 -13.92 -10.32
N VAL A 151 -3.91 -14.69 -9.24
CA VAL A 151 -5.06 -15.36 -8.64
C VAL A 151 -5.43 -14.61 -7.37
N GLU A 152 -6.68 -14.14 -7.29
CA GLU A 152 -7.09 -13.17 -6.26
C GLU A 152 -8.59 -13.24 -5.92
N ASN A 153 -9.24 -14.37 -6.24
CA ASN A 153 -10.61 -14.66 -5.86
C ASN A 153 -10.83 -16.16 -5.68
N ASN A 154 -11.99 -16.55 -5.17
CA ASN A 154 -12.34 -17.95 -4.90
C ASN A 154 -12.30 -18.81 -6.16
N ASN A 155 -12.79 -18.31 -7.31
CA ASN A 155 -12.77 -19.06 -8.58
C ASN A 155 -11.32 -19.40 -8.99
N GLY A 156 -10.42 -18.44 -8.94
CA GLY A 156 -9.01 -18.66 -9.24
C GLY A 156 -8.32 -19.59 -8.24
N MET A 157 -8.66 -19.50 -6.95
CA MET A 157 -8.16 -20.42 -5.91
C MET A 157 -8.63 -21.86 -6.13
N ASP A 158 -9.88 -22.04 -6.51
CA ASP A 158 -10.45 -23.37 -6.84
C ASP A 158 -9.82 -23.95 -8.11
N ALA A 159 -9.52 -23.09 -9.10
CA ALA A 159 -8.90 -23.50 -10.36
C ALA A 159 -7.36 -23.53 -10.32
N LEU A 160 -6.73 -23.28 -9.17
CA LEU A 160 -5.28 -23.08 -9.07
C LEU A 160 -4.48 -24.26 -9.66
N ASP A 161 -4.88 -25.50 -9.41
CA ASP A 161 -4.16 -26.67 -9.93
C ASP A 161 -4.27 -26.76 -11.46
N ASP A 162 -5.41 -26.38 -12.05
CA ASP A 162 -5.58 -26.32 -13.51
C ASP A 162 -4.74 -25.21 -14.14
N ILE A 163 -4.61 -24.06 -13.44
CA ILE A 163 -3.72 -22.96 -13.85
C ILE A 163 -2.27 -23.41 -13.79
N LEU A 164 -1.86 -24.08 -12.72
CA LEU A 164 -0.50 -24.61 -12.53
C LEU A 164 -0.11 -25.66 -13.54
N ALA A 165 -1.07 -26.40 -14.10
CA ALA A 165 -0.84 -27.38 -15.17
C ALA A 165 -0.55 -26.72 -16.53
N THR A 166 -0.61 -25.39 -16.66
CA THR A 166 -0.30 -24.65 -17.88
C THR A 166 1.17 -24.20 -17.94
N ASP A 167 1.58 -23.59 -19.06
CA ASP A 167 2.95 -23.11 -19.26
C ASP A 167 3.18 -21.66 -18.75
N VAL A 168 2.41 -21.19 -17.76
CA VAL A 168 2.72 -19.94 -17.07
C VAL A 168 4.03 -20.07 -16.29
N ASP A 169 4.82 -19.00 -16.22
CA ASP A 169 6.08 -19.00 -15.49
C ASP A 169 5.91 -18.95 -13.97
N GLY A 170 4.82 -18.31 -13.52
CA GLY A 170 4.51 -18.21 -12.10
C GLY A 170 3.10 -17.70 -11.83
N VAL A 171 2.69 -17.84 -10.59
CA VAL A 171 1.40 -17.36 -10.07
C VAL A 171 1.63 -16.39 -8.92
N PHE A 172 0.96 -15.26 -8.98
CA PHE A 172 0.94 -14.23 -7.97
C PHE A 172 -0.38 -14.27 -7.21
N ILE A 173 -0.35 -14.23 -5.90
CA ILE A 173 -1.56 -14.18 -5.09
C ILE A 173 -1.83 -12.72 -4.71
N GLY A 174 -3.07 -12.25 -4.97
CA GLY A 174 -3.56 -10.92 -4.61
C GLY A 174 -4.37 -10.95 -3.30
N PRO A 175 -3.77 -10.70 -2.10
CA PRO A 175 -4.48 -10.87 -0.83
C PRO A 175 -5.64 -9.90 -0.61
N ALA A 176 -5.61 -8.71 -1.22
CA ALA A 176 -6.64 -7.67 -1.01
C ALA A 176 -7.98 -8.06 -1.66
N ASP A 177 -7.94 -8.45 -2.93
CA ASP A 177 -9.13 -8.88 -3.67
C ASP A 177 -9.61 -10.24 -3.19
N LEU A 178 -8.68 -11.16 -2.87
CA LEU A 178 -9.02 -12.45 -2.26
C LEU A 178 -9.76 -12.25 -0.94
N ALA A 179 -9.30 -11.35 -0.07
CA ALA A 179 -9.99 -11.03 1.18
C ALA A 179 -11.40 -10.50 0.94
N ALA A 180 -11.56 -9.63 -0.05
CA ALA A 180 -12.87 -9.08 -0.40
C ALA A 180 -13.83 -10.18 -0.86
N ASP A 181 -13.37 -11.07 -1.74
CA ASP A 181 -14.18 -12.17 -2.28
C ASP A 181 -14.49 -13.27 -1.22
N MET A 182 -13.59 -13.46 -0.25
CA MET A 182 -13.83 -14.31 0.92
C MET A 182 -14.75 -13.67 1.98
N GLY A 183 -15.24 -12.43 1.78
CA GLY A 183 -16.11 -11.72 2.71
C GLY A 183 -15.38 -10.92 3.80
N HIS A 184 -14.07 -10.73 3.69
CA HIS A 184 -13.22 -9.98 4.62
C HIS A 184 -12.71 -8.67 4.00
N LEU A 185 -13.59 -7.92 3.33
CA LEU A 185 -13.25 -6.67 2.63
C LEU A 185 -12.43 -5.71 3.52
N GLY A 186 -11.23 -5.36 3.05
CA GLY A 186 -10.31 -4.44 3.74
C GLY A 186 -9.46 -5.10 4.83
N ASP A 187 -9.58 -6.41 5.06
CA ASP A 187 -8.78 -7.17 6.04
C ASP A 187 -8.01 -8.33 5.38
N ALA A 188 -7.01 -7.99 4.57
CA ALA A 188 -6.10 -8.95 3.95
C ALA A 188 -5.27 -9.77 4.96
N ASN A 189 -5.25 -9.35 6.24
CA ASN A 189 -4.57 -10.06 7.32
C ASN A 189 -5.51 -10.96 8.14
N HIS A 190 -6.77 -11.10 7.74
CA HIS A 190 -7.70 -12.03 8.38
C HIS A 190 -7.10 -13.45 8.39
N PRO A 191 -7.19 -14.21 9.51
CA PRO A 191 -6.55 -15.53 9.62
C PRO A 191 -6.93 -16.51 8.51
N GLU A 192 -8.17 -16.50 8.04
CA GLU A 192 -8.64 -17.35 6.93
C GLU A 192 -7.99 -16.98 5.59
N VAL A 193 -7.84 -15.66 5.32
CA VAL A 193 -7.18 -15.16 4.11
C VAL A 193 -5.70 -15.52 4.14
N VAL A 194 -5.03 -15.30 5.28
CA VAL A 194 -3.62 -15.68 5.44
C VAL A 194 -3.41 -17.17 5.26
N ALA A 195 -4.31 -18.01 5.80
CA ALA A 195 -4.23 -19.45 5.61
C ALA A 195 -4.39 -19.86 4.13
N ALA A 196 -5.36 -19.27 3.42
CA ALA A 196 -5.56 -19.50 1.98
C ALA A 196 -4.34 -19.06 1.15
N VAL A 197 -3.77 -17.89 1.46
CA VAL A 197 -2.55 -17.39 0.80
C VAL A 197 -1.38 -18.37 0.99
N LEU A 198 -1.13 -18.83 2.22
CA LEU A 198 -0.02 -19.73 2.51
C LEU A 198 -0.21 -21.11 1.85
N ASP A 199 -1.44 -21.64 1.80
CA ASP A 199 -1.77 -22.85 1.05
C ASP A 199 -1.49 -22.66 -0.45
N ALA A 200 -1.96 -21.56 -1.04
CA ALA A 200 -1.72 -21.28 -2.45
C ALA A 200 -0.22 -21.15 -2.77
N ILE A 201 0.55 -20.42 -1.98
CA ILE A 201 2.01 -20.29 -2.15
C ILE A 201 2.66 -21.69 -2.10
N HIS A 202 2.28 -22.51 -1.14
CA HIS A 202 2.80 -23.89 -1.04
C HIS A 202 2.47 -24.72 -2.29
N ARG A 203 1.22 -24.70 -2.75
CA ARG A 203 0.79 -25.45 -3.97
C ARG A 203 1.55 -24.99 -5.21
N ILE A 204 1.74 -23.67 -5.39
CA ILE A 204 2.49 -23.10 -6.51
C ILE A 204 3.94 -23.59 -6.51
N VAL A 205 4.60 -23.53 -5.37
CA VAL A 205 5.98 -23.98 -5.20
C VAL A 205 6.11 -25.49 -5.45
N MET A 206 5.19 -26.29 -4.91
CA MET A 206 5.19 -27.74 -5.12
C MET A 206 4.94 -28.14 -6.59
N ALA A 207 4.24 -27.31 -7.34
CA ALA A 207 4.06 -27.49 -8.80
C ALA A 207 5.30 -27.06 -9.61
N GLY A 208 6.37 -26.58 -8.95
CA GLY A 208 7.59 -26.10 -9.61
C GLY A 208 7.45 -24.77 -10.34
N LYS A 209 6.42 -23.98 -10.00
CA LYS A 209 6.18 -22.64 -10.55
C LYS A 209 6.69 -21.56 -9.60
N ALA A 210 7.00 -20.38 -10.14
CA ALA A 210 7.33 -19.24 -9.33
C ALA A 210 6.10 -18.76 -8.55
N ALA A 211 6.25 -18.58 -7.24
CA ALA A 211 5.18 -18.08 -6.37
C ALA A 211 5.47 -16.62 -5.98
N GLY A 212 4.48 -15.76 -6.10
CA GLY A 212 4.61 -14.34 -5.79
C GLY A 212 3.48 -13.79 -4.93
N ILE A 213 3.77 -12.66 -4.28
CA ILE A 213 2.82 -11.94 -3.43
C ILE A 213 3.24 -10.47 -3.26
N LEU A 214 2.26 -9.58 -3.07
CA LEU A 214 2.45 -8.27 -2.47
C LEU A 214 1.82 -8.28 -1.08
N THR A 215 2.61 -8.04 -0.07
CA THR A 215 2.11 -7.79 1.28
C THR A 215 3.01 -6.82 2.02
N LEU A 216 2.41 -5.94 2.83
CA LEU A 216 3.14 -4.99 3.68
C LEU A 216 3.37 -5.53 5.10
N ASP A 217 2.87 -6.74 5.41
CA ASP A 217 3.13 -7.41 6.69
C ASP A 217 4.45 -8.21 6.63
N PRO A 218 5.49 -7.79 7.39
CA PRO A 218 6.78 -8.48 7.40
C PRO A 218 6.70 -9.95 7.87
N SER A 219 5.72 -10.29 8.70
CA SER A 219 5.51 -11.66 9.16
C SER A 219 5.03 -12.55 8.01
N LEU A 220 4.06 -12.08 7.22
CA LEU A 220 3.55 -12.81 6.07
C LEU A 220 4.62 -12.90 4.96
N GLN A 221 5.37 -11.80 4.70
CA GLN A 221 6.52 -11.82 3.78
C GLN A 221 7.49 -12.95 4.12
N ARG A 222 7.90 -13.04 5.40
CA ARG A 222 8.82 -14.07 5.86
C ARG A 222 8.25 -15.47 5.66
N LYS A 223 7.01 -15.72 6.05
CA LYS A 223 6.35 -17.02 5.88
C LYS A 223 6.29 -17.45 4.41
N CYS A 224 5.97 -16.52 3.50
CA CYS A 224 5.94 -16.83 2.06
C CYS A 224 7.32 -17.18 1.52
N LEU A 225 8.36 -16.43 1.92
CA LEU A 225 9.75 -16.74 1.54
C LEU A 225 10.21 -18.09 2.11
N ASP A 226 9.86 -18.41 3.35
CA ASP A 226 10.21 -19.68 3.99
C ASP A 226 9.50 -20.88 3.32
N LEU A 227 8.34 -20.65 2.70
CA LEU A 227 7.64 -21.63 1.86
C LEU A 227 8.23 -21.75 0.45
N GLY A 228 9.15 -20.87 0.05
CA GLY A 228 9.81 -20.90 -1.27
C GLY A 228 9.24 -19.92 -2.29
N ALA A 229 8.49 -18.89 -1.86
CA ALA A 229 8.09 -17.82 -2.77
C ALA A 229 9.33 -17.14 -3.37
N THR A 230 9.28 -16.88 -4.68
CA THR A 230 10.44 -16.41 -5.45
C THR A 230 10.32 -14.96 -5.92
N PHE A 231 9.14 -14.33 -5.87
CA PHE A 231 9.00 -12.90 -6.17
C PHE A 231 8.02 -12.22 -5.22
N VAL A 232 8.60 -11.50 -4.25
CA VAL A 232 7.85 -10.88 -3.16
C VAL A 232 7.98 -9.37 -3.24
N ALA A 233 6.85 -8.68 -3.46
CA ALA A 233 6.78 -7.23 -3.33
C ALA A 233 6.55 -6.86 -1.86
N THR A 234 7.47 -6.05 -1.32
CA THR A 234 7.48 -5.67 0.10
C THR A 234 7.04 -4.24 0.34
N SER A 235 6.85 -3.47 -0.73
CA SER A 235 6.60 -2.03 -0.66
C SER A 235 5.74 -1.55 -1.83
N ILE A 236 5.10 -0.40 -1.62
CA ILE A 236 4.34 0.35 -2.63
C ILE A 236 4.79 1.81 -2.56
N ASP A 237 5.28 2.37 -3.67
CA ASP A 237 5.82 3.73 -3.74
C ASP A 237 4.81 4.81 -3.30
N VAL A 238 3.56 4.72 -3.74
CA VAL A 238 2.47 5.63 -3.35
C VAL A 238 2.28 5.67 -1.84
N THR A 239 2.26 4.51 -1.17
CA THR A 239 2.05 4.44 0.28
C THR A 239 3.25 4.97 1.05
N LEU A 240 4.47 4.66 0.58
CA LEU A 240 5.71 5.18 1.16
C LEU A 240 5.76 6.71 1.05
N PHE A 241 5.51 7.26 -0.14
CA PHE A 241 5.51 8.70 -0.39
C PHE A 241 4.44 9.41 0.45
N ALA A 242 3.20 8.92 0.43
CA ALA A 242 2.10 9.50 1.19
C ALA A 242 2.38 9.50 2.70
N LYS A 243 2.96 8.41 3.23
CA LYS A 243 3.35 8.34 4.65
C LYS A 243 4.46 9.33 4.98
N ALA A 244 5.50 9.41 4.15
CA ALA A 244 6.63 10.31 4.37
C ALA A 244 6.20 11.79 4.35
N ILE A 245 5.38 12.20 3.38
CA ILE A 245 4.87 13.57 3.27
C ILE A 245 3.97 13.93 4.46
N ARG A 246 3.06 13.04 4.87
CA ARG A 246 2.22 13.27 6.06
C ARG A 246 3.06 13.41 7.33
N SER A 247 4.06 12.55 7.51
CA SER A 247 4.96 12.63 8.66
C SER A 247 5.77 13.93 8.67
N ALA A 248 6.28 14.37 7.51
CA ALA A 248 7.00 15.63 7.39
C ALA A 248 6.10 16.84 7.70
N ALA A 249 4.83 16.80 7.26
CA ALA A 249 3.87 17.86 7.57
C ALA A 249 3.58 17.94 9.08
N VAL A 250 3.38 16.80 9.76
CA VAL A 250 3.20 16.76 11.21
C VAL A 250 4.43 17.30 11.93
N ALA A 251 5.63 16.86 11.54
CA ALA A 251 6.88 17.35 12.12
C ALA A 251 7.06 18.86 11.91
N GLY A 252 6.73 19.38 10.72
CA GLY A 252 6.78 20.82 10.44
C GLY A 252 5.78 21.62 11.30
N LEU A 253 4.57 21.11 11.47
CA LEU A 253 3.56 21.74 12.30
C LEU A 253 3.95 21.78 13.78
N SER A 254 4.63 20.76 14.29
CA SER A 254 5.10 20.72 15.68
C SER A 254 6.18 21.75 16.02
N LEU A 255 6.75 22.42 15.02
CA LEU A 255 7.68 23.54 15.24
C LEU A 255 6.95 24.85 15.63
N LEU A 256 5.65 24.94 15.39
CA LEU A 256 4.85 26.10 15.75
C LEU A 256 4.39 25.97 17.21
N PRO A 257 4.28 27.12 17.94
CA PRO A 257 3.78 27.09 19.31
C PRO A 257 2.31 26.69 19.35
N ASP A 258 1.95 25.94 20.36
CA ASP A 258 0.53 25.67 20.67
C ASP A 258 -0.19 27.00 21.03
N GLN A 259 -1.46 27.07 20.73
CA GLN A 259 -2.32 28.15 21.18
C GLN A 259 -2.81 27.83 22.60
N THR A 260 -2.67 28.81 23.51
CA THR A 260 -3.02 28.64 24.92
C THR A 260 -3.81 29.83 25.42
N ALA A 261 -4.79 29.59 26.25
CA ALA A 261 -5.47 30.64 27.01
C ALA A 261 -5.71 30.15 28.44
N THR A 262 -5.53 31.06 29.40
CA THR A 262 -5.81 30.78 30.80
C THR A 262 -7.04 31.55 31.24
N GLY A 263 -7.94 30.90 31.93
CA GLY A 263 -9.15 31.51 32.50
C GLY A 263 -9.26 31.20 33.99
N ILE A 264 -9.89 32.09 34.71
CA ILE A 264 -10.11 31.98 36.15
C ILE A 264 -11.60 32.06 36.43
N ALA A 265 -12.12 31.07 37.16
CA ALA A 265 -13.45 31.11 37.71
C ALA A 265 -13.41 31.25 39.23
N GLN A 266 -14.16 32.21 39.77
CA GLN A 266 -14.31 32.42 41.21
C GLN A 266 -15.33 31.45 41.77
N THR A 267 -14.92 30.54 42.63
CA THR A 267 -15.80 29.53 43.23
C THR A 267 -15.16 28.85 44.44
N SER A 268 -15.91 28.60 45.46
CA SER A 268 -15.48 27.80 46.61
C SER A 268 -15.56 26.28 46.33
N ALA A 269 -16.11 25.88 45.19
CA ALA A 269 -16.24 24.49 44.79
C ALA A 269 -15.20 24.05 43.73
N ALA A 270 -14.09 24.78 43.60
CA ALA A 270 -13.08 24.60 42.57
C ALA A 270 -12.58 23.14 42.44
N SER A 271 -12.18 22.52 43.57
CA SER A 271 -11.74 21.12 43.62
C SER A 271 -12.82 20.15 43.12
N LYS A 272 -14.09 20.38 43.42
CA LYS A 272 -15.19 19.55 42.96
C LYS A 272 -15.38 19.63 41.45
N TYR A 273 -15.35 20.82 40.87
CA TYR A 273 -15.53 21.02 39.42
C TYR A 273 -14.37 20.45 38.62
N LEU A 274 -13.14 20.63 39.11
CA LEU A 274 -11.96 19.98 38.56
C LEU A 274 -12.17 18.45 38.46
N GLN A 275 -12.49 17.82 39.58
CA GLN A 275 -12.66 16.37 39.61
C GLN A 275 -13.83 15.88 38.75
N GLN A 276 -14.93 16.66 38.68
CA GLN A 276 -16.08 16.32 37.84
C GLN A 276 -15.73 16.40 36.35
N LEU A 277 -15.00 17.43 35.93
CA LEU A 277 -14.59 17.57 34.53
C LEU A 277 -13.64 16.43 34.12
N CYS A 278 -12.63 16.13 34.94
CA CYS A 278 -11.70 15.03 34.68
C CYS A 278 -12.44 13.69 34.60
N LYS A 279 -13.31 13.38 35.56
CA LYS A 279 -14.11 12.15 35.53
C LYS A 279 -15.03 12.07 34.32
N HIS A 280 -15.63 13.19 33.92
CA HIS A 280 -16.55 13.23 32.77
C HIS A 280 -15.87 12.84 31.47
N TRP A 281 -14.61 13.22 31.26
CA TRP A 281 -13.87 12.95 30.03
C TRP A 281 -13.00 11.67 30.08
N SER A 282 -13.01 10.93 31.20
CA SER A 282 -12.15 9.76 31.42
C SER A 282 -12.30 8.64 30.37
N HIS A 283 -13.42 8.59 29.66
CA HIS A 283 -13.67 7.60 28.61
C HIS A 283 -13.22 8.03 27.21
N LYS A 284 -12.71 9.29 27.05
CA LYS A 284 -12.34 9.88 25.74
C LYS A 284 -10.93 10.46 25.69
N ALA A 285 -10.26 10.59 26.84
CA ALA A 285 -8.98 11.28 26.96
C ALA A 285 -8.09 10.63 28.01
N GLU A 286 -6.80 10.89 27.90
CA GLU A 286 -5.83 10.57 28.95
C GLU A 286 -5.98 11.57 30.10
N ILE A 287 -6.10 11.09 31.31
CA ILE A 287 -6.42 11.93 32.48
C ILE A 287 -5.52 11.64 33.66
N SER A 288 -5.09 12.71 34.32
CA SER A 288 -4.46 12.69 35.65
C SER A 288 -5.05 13.77 36.49
N PHE A 289 -5.53 13.48 37.73
CA PHE A 289 -6.04 14.49 38.63
C PHE A 289 -5.98 14.06 40.10
N ASP A 290 -5.95 15.07 40.98
CA ASP A 290 -6.18 14.94 42.42
C ASP A 290 -7.20 16.02 42.90
N GLY A 291 -7.16 16.40 44.13
CA GLY A 291 -8.07 17.44 44.70
C GLY A 291 -7.68 18.88 44.30
N THR A 292 -6.48 19.11 43.79
CA THR A 292 -5.89 20.43 43.56
C THR A 292 -5.44 20.66 42.12
N GLN A 293 -5.10 19.62 41.43
CA GLN A 293 -4.62 19.65 40.03
C GLN A 293 -5.31 18.61 39.16
N GLY A 294 -5.46 18.92 37.87
CA GLY A 294 -6.01 18.02 36.88
C GLY A 294 -5.49 18.32 35.49
N SER A 295 -5.26 17.28 34.70
CA SER A 295 -4.94 17.38 33.30
C SER A 295 -5.74 16.40 32.46
N VAL A 296 -6.20 16.85 31.31
CA VAL A 296 -6.95 16.07 30.33
C VAL A 296 -6.32 16.30 28.96
N SER A 297 -5.92 15.23 28.28
CA SER A 297 -5.30 15.29 26.93
C SER A 297 -6.13 14.42 25.99
N PHE A 298 -6.68 15.04 24.94
CA PHE A 298 -7.46 14.38 23.93
C PHE A 298 -6.58 13.89 22.76
N PRO A 299 -6.98 12.82 22.04
CA PRO A 299 -6.21 12.29 20.91
C PRO A 299 -6.02 13.26 19.75
N ASP A 300 -6.91 14.26 19.60
CA ASP A 300 -6.84 15.31 18.57
C ASP A 300 -5.87 16.47 18.92
N GLY A 301 -5.23 16.40 20.09
CA GLY A 301 -4.24 17.37 20.56
C GLY A 301 -4.79 18.49 21.44
N ASP A 302 -6.11 18.57 21.64
CA ASP A 302 -6.71 19.48 22.61
C ASP A 302 -6.38 19.04 24.04
N ARG A 303 -5.99 20.01 24.89
CA ARG A 303 -5.61 19.76 26.29
C ARG A 303 -6.24 20.80 27.19
N VAL A 304 -6.54 20.41 28.42
CA VAL A 304 -6.86 21.33 29.48
C VAL A 304 -6.14 20.95 30.76
N THR A 305 -5.54 21.93 31.41
CA THR A 305 -5.03 21.78 32.77
C THR A 305 -5.86 22.64 33.72
N LEU A 306 -6.05 22.11 34.91
CA LEU A 306 -6.91 22.72 35.94
C LEU A 306 -6.12 22.79 37.25
N THR A 307 -6.24 23.93 37.92
CA THR A 307 -5.70 24.10 39.28
C THR A 307 -6.80 24.70 40.15
N ALA A 308 -7.04 24.07 41.29
CA ALA A 308 -8.05 24.45 42.25
C ALA A 308 -7.42 24.90 43.57
N ASP A 309 -7.79 26.09 44.04
CA ASP A 309 -7.53 26.52 45.41
C ASP A 309 -8.84 26.72 46.19
N ALA A 310 -8.79 27.41 47.34
CA ALA A 310 -9.96 27.54 48.22
C ALA A 310 -11.08 28.40 47.59
N THR A 311 -10.78 29.30 46.66
CA THR A 311 -11.70 30.30 46.11
C THR A 311 -11.68 30.38 44.58
N THR A 312 -10.74 29.73 43.90
CA THR A 312 -10.60 29.84 42.46
C THR A 312 -10.35 28.53 41.78
N LEU A 313 -10.89 28.40 40.57
CA LEU A 313 -10.52 27.36 39.58
C LEU A 313 -9.80 28.05 38.43
N THR A 314 -8.53 27.76 38.28
CA THR A 314 -7.73 28.19 37.13
C THR A 314 -7.80 27.10 36.06
N VAL A 315 -8.13 27.51 34.84
CA VAL A 315 -8.30 26.63 33.68
C VAL A 315 -7.36 27.08 32.57
N THR A 316 -6.45 26.24 32.15
CA THR A 316 -5.61 26.52 31.00
C THR A 316 -6.01 25.62 29.83
N ALA A 317 -6.61 26.21 28.82
CA ALA A 317 -6.96 25.56 27.56
C ALA A 317 -5.79 25.65 26.60
N THR A 318 -5.40 24.51 26.01
CA THR A 318 -4.35 24.43 25.00
C THR A 318 -4.85 23.66 23.81
N THR A 319 -4.55 24.13 22.61
CA THR A 319 -4.82 23.40 21.36
C THR A 319 -3.60 23.51 20.46
N GLY A 320 -3.49 22.62 19.49
CA GLY A 320 -2.37 22.65 18.54
C GLY A 320 -2.29 23.96 17.76
N PRO A 321 -1.20 24.20 17.01
CA PRO A 321 -0.93 25.49 16.35
C PRO A 321 -2.04 25.96 15.40
N ARG A 322 -2.80 25.04 14.85
CA ARG A 322 -3.94 25.29 13.93
C ARG A 322 -5.28 24.87 14.48
N GLY A 323 -5.34 24.56 15.77
CA GLY A 323 -6.58 24.25 16.47
C GLY A 323 -7.48 25.46 16.67
N ASP A 324 -8.75 25.24 16.95
CA ASP A 324 -9.71 26.30 17.25
C ASP A 324 -9.79 26.53 18.77
N LEU A 325 -8.87 27.36 19.30
CA LEU A 325 -8.84 27.69 20.72
C LEU A 325 -10.13 28.33 21.23
N ARG A 326 -10.85 29.09 20.37
CA ARG A 326 -12.14 29.71 20.74
C ARG A 326 -13.18 28.62 21.00
N ARG A 327 -13.32 27.67 20.07
CA ARG A 327 -14.23 26.54 20.23
C ARG A 327 -13.85 25.70 21.46
N TRP A 328 -12.55 25.44 21.65
CA TRP A 328 -12.06 24.65 22.78
C TRP A 328 -12.40 25.30 24.13
N LYS A 329 -12.18 26.61 24.28
CA LYS A 329 -12.62 27.37 25.47
C LYS A 329 -14.13 27.20 25.70
N GLN A 330 -14.94 27.36 24.66
CA GLN A 330 -16.40 27.22 24.76
C GLN A 330 -16.83 25.81 25.18
N VAL A 331 -16.15 24.76 24.71
CA VAL A 331 -16.40 23.38 25.13
C VAL A 331 -16.13 23.22 26.63
N ILE A 332 -14.99 23.72 27.12
CA ILE A 332 -14.62 23.65 28.52
C ILE A 332 -15.66 24.41 29.39
N GLU A 333 -15.99 25.65 29.02
CA GLU A 333 -16.99 26.47 29.72
C GLU A 333 -18.34 25.76 29.81
N THR A 334 -18.83 25.25 28.68
CA THR A 334 -20.14 24.57 28.64
C THR A 334 -20.22 23.40 29.61
N HIS A 335 -19.14 22.65 29.74
CA HIS A 335 -19.09 21.52 30.66
C HIS A 335 -18.97 21.93 32.11
N LEU A 336 -18.15 22.93 32.42
CA LEU A 336 -17.98 23.45 33.78
C LEU A 336 -19.25 24.12 34.30
N ILE A 337 -19.90 24.96 33.49
CA ILE A 337 -21.19 25.62 33.82
C ILE A 337 -22.29 24.56 34.10
N ARG A 338 -22.33 23.51 33.32
CA ARG A 338 -23.27 22.41 33.51
C ARG A 338 -23.12 21.72 34.87
N PHE A 339 -21.90 21.65 35.42
CA PHE A 339 -21.67 21.09 36.75
C PHE A 339 -21.98 22.09 37.86
N ALA A 340 -21.95 23.39 37.57
CA ALA A 340 -22.14 24.48 38.51
C ALA A 340 -23.63 24.92 38.67
N PHE A 341 -24.58 23.99 38.57
CA PHE A 341 -26.04 24.28 38.56
C PHE A 341 -26.54 24.97 39.82
N ARG A 342 -25.72 25.19 40.84
CA ARG A 342 -26.09 25.86 42.13
C ARG A 342 -25.49 27.25 42.27
N GLU A 343 -24.69 27.70 41.35
CA GLU A 343 -24.05 29.01 41.33
C GLU A 343 -23.90 29.49 39.86
N ASP A 344 -23.78 30.80 39.68
CA ASP A 344 -23.52 31.40 38.35
C ASP A 344 -22.02 31.44 38.10
N LEU A 345 -21.50 30.34 37.52
CA LEU A 345 -20.07 30.20 37.25
C LEU A 345 -19.72 30.83 35.89
N SER A 346 -18.79 31.75 35.88
CA SER A 346 -18.18 32.30 34.67
C SER A 346 -16.68 32.11 34.70
N ILE A 347 -16.06 31.98 33.51
CA ILE A 347 -14.60 31.90 33.37
C ILE A 347 -14.10 33.16 32.68
N ASP A 348 -13.29 33.95 33.39
CA ASP A 348 -12.65 35.11 32.82
C ASP A 348 -11.34 34.69 32.11
N TRP A 349 -11.40 34.59 30.80
CA TRP A 349 -10.26 34.19 29.98
C TRP A 349 -9.33 35.38 29.73
N THR A 350 -8.06 35.16 30.04
CA THR A 350 -6.99 36.05 29.59
C THR A 350 -6.43 35.61 28.25
N ALA A 351 -6.07 36.54 27.40
CA ALA A 351 -5.52 36.28 26.07
C ALA A 351 -4.20 35.52 26.14
#